data_5250d6bcaf146d5084f5ed1f30bb43ab
#
_entry.id   5250d6bcaf146d5084f5ed1f30bb43ab
#
_cell.length_a   1.000
_cell.length_b   1.000
_cell.length_c   1.000
_cell.angle_alpha   90.00
_cell.angle_beta   90.00
_cell.angle_gamma   90.00
#
_symmetry.space_group_name_H-M   'P 1'
#
loop_
_entity.id
_entity.type
_entity.pdbx_description
1 polymer ?
#
loop_
_entity_poly.entity_id
_entity_poly.type
_entity_poly.pdbx_seq_one_letter_code
_entity_poly.pdbx_strand_id
1 'polypeptide(L)'
;MKKILMIGTGGTIASKQTEYGLAPGLSPEDILTYIPAVAKICEVESIQVCNLDSTNVTPDHWKLLVKTIEENYSEYDGFVICHGTDTLAYTAAALSYMIQNSRKPIVVTGAQKPIEMDITDAKTNLLDSFIYASDNDSQDVNIVFDGKVIVGTRARKERAKSYNAFTSINFPYLAVIQDGVLVRYITEMPYTGPVRFYYEMKNSVYVLKLIPGMKADILPYLFENYDCLVIESFGVGGIPESLLEEFYEEMNKWKDKGKIVVMTTQVANEGSNMTVYEVGKRVKLDFKLLEAYDMTLEATITKMMWLMALGDQRYEEMKRDFYRLINHDILFTKREWDEK
;
A
#
# COMPACT_ATOMS: atom_id res chain seq x y z
N MET A 1 -17.60 0.22 25.36
CA MET A 1 -16.56 -0.56 24.66
C MET A 1 -16.59 -0.11 23.22
N LYS A 2 -15.46 -0.06 22.51
CA LYS A 2 -15.43 0.28 21.07
C LYS A 2 -16.10 -0.83 20.28
N LYS A 3 -16.81 -0.47 19.20
CA LYS A 3 -17.44 -1.40 18.27
C LYS A 3 -16.60 -1.48 16.99
N ILE A 4 -16.03 -2.64 16.70
CA ILE A 4 -15.10 -2.85 15.59
C ILE A 4 -15.72 -3.82 14.57
N LEU A 5 -15.67 -3.45 13.29
CA LEU A 5 -16.08 -4.34 12.21
C LEU A 5 -14.89 -5.14 11.68
N MET A 6 -14.95 -6.46 11.79
CA MET A 6 -14.01 -7.38 11.15
C MET A 6 -14.46 -7.68 9.72
N ILE A 7 -13.59 -7.44 8.74
CA ILE A 7 -13.86 -7.67 7.32
C ILE A 7 -12.98 -8.81 6.81
N GLY A 8 -13.58 -9.92 6.42
CA GLY A 8 -12.88 -11.07 5.85
C GLY A 8 -12.72 -10.97 4.35
N THR A 9 -11.50 -11.17 3.84
CA THR A 9 -11.21 -11.30 2.41
C THR A 9 -10.61 -12.66 2.02
N GLY A 10 -10.44 -13.57 2.98
CA GLY A 10 -9.78 -14.87 2.79
C GLY A 10 -8.31 -14.83 3.21
N GLY A 11 -7.43 -15.38 2.38
CA GLY A 11 -6.00 -15.48 2.64
C GLY A 11 -5.62 -16.63 3.57
N THR A 12 -4.32 -16.77 3.85
CA THR A 12 -3.76 -17.87 4.68
C THR A 12 -4.37 -17.95 6.07
N ILE A 13 -4.68 -16.80 6.67
CA ILE A 13 -5.27 -16.75 8.02
C ILE A 13 -6.59 -17.53 8.10
N ALA A 14 -7.40 -17.48 7.04
CA ALA A 14 -8.70 -18.14 6.91
C ALA A 14 -8.61 -19.51 6.22
N SER A 15 -7.41 -19.99 5.91
CA SER A 15 -7.22 -21.24 5.16
C SER A 15 -7.24 -22.45 6.05
N LYS A 16 -7.73 -23.56 5.49
CA LYS A 16 -7.66 -24.92 6.05
C LYS A 16 -6.70 -25.77 5.24
N GLN A 17 -6.08 -26.73 5.91
CA GLN A 17 -5.27 -27.74 5.22
C GLN A 17 -6.18 -28.70 4.46
N THR A 18 -5.94 -28.84 3.17
CA THR A 18 -6.60 -29.82 2.29
C THR A 18 -5.59 -30.82 1.73
N GLU A 19 -6.08 -31.84 1.03
CA GLU A 19 -5.24 -32.81 0.35
C GLU A 19 -4.29 -32.17 -0.70
N TYR A 20 -4.71 -31.03 -1.30
CA TYR A 20 -3.96 -30.31 -2.33
C TYR A 20 -3.23 -29.06 -1.83
N GLY A 21 -3.22 -28.81 -0.49
CA GLY A 21 -2.59 -27.65 0.11
C GLY A 21 -3.57 -26.79 0.90
N LEU A 22 -3.20 -25.52 1.13
CA LEU A 22 -4.07 -24.57 1.84
C LEU A 22 -5.16 -24.03 0.91
N ALA A 23 -6.41 -24.04 1.39
CA ALA A 23 -7.53 -23.41 0.68
C ALA A 23 -8.37 -22.58 1.67
N PRO A 24 -8.94 -21.42 1.25
CA PRO A 24 -9.84 -20.63 2.07
C PRO A 24 -11.02 -21.50 2.58
N GLY A 25 -11.28 -21.49 3.89
CA GLY A 25 -12.28 -22.39 4.47
C GLY A 25 -12.90 -21.95 5.78
N LEU A 26 -12.43 -20.84 6.38
CA LEU A 26 -12.99 -20.28 7.60
C LEU A 26 -13.73 -18.97 7.29
N SER A 27 -14.92 -18.81 7.87
CA SER A 27 -15.62 -17.54 7.91
C SER A 27 -14.96 -16.59 8.94
N PRO A 28 -15.21 -15.28 8.89
CA PRO A 28 -14.76 -14.35 9.93
C PRO A 28 -15.27 -14.74 11.33
N GLU A 29 -16.50 -15.24 11.43
CA GLU A 29 -17.09 -15.74 12.68
C GLU A 29 -16.31 -16.94 13.23
N ASP A 30 -15.92 -17.90 12.35
CA ASP A 30 -15.09 -19.03 12.73
C ASP A 30 -13.74 -18.55 13.28
N ILE A 31 -13.10 -17.60 12.61
CA ILE A 31 -11.81 -17.01 13.01
C ILE A 31 -11.90 -16.41 14.42
N LEU A 32 -12.96 -15.69 14.74
CA LEU A 32 -13.18 -15.07 16.05
C LEU A 32 -13.23 -16.11 17.18
N THR A 33 -13.67 -17.32 16.91
CA THR A 33 -13.71 -18.41 17.92
C THR A 33 -12.31 -18.79 18.42
N TYR A 34 -11.26 -18.58 17.63
CA TYR A 34 -9.87 -18.86 18.01
C TYR A 34 -9.22 -17.78 18.88
N ILE A 35 -9.87 -16.60 19.01
CA ILE A 35 -9.38 -15.47 19.80
C ILE A 35 -10.43 -14.96 20.80
N PRO A 36 -10.95 -15.78 21.71
CA PRO A 36 -12.03 -15.37 22.63
C PRO A 36 -11.64 -14.20 23.53
N ALA A 37 -10.34 -13.94 23.69
CA ALA A 37 -9.83 -12.79 24.44
C ALA A 37 -10.25 -11.43 23.85
N VAL A 38 -10.62 -11.36 22.57
CA VAL A 38 -11.08 -10.14 21.89
C VAL A 38 -12.29 -9.52 22.59
N ALA A 39 -13.17 -10.33 23.18
CA ALA A 39 -14.36 -9.87 23.91
C ALA A 39 -14.02 -9.00 25.14
N LYS A 40 -12.77 -9.02 25.61
CA LYS A 40 -12.28 -8.14 26.69
C LYS A 40 -11.72 -6.81 26.15
N ILE A 41 -11.47 -6.72 24.83
CA ILE A 41 -10.87 -5.57 24.16
C ILE A 41 -11.97 -4.68 23.57
N CYS A 42 -12.85 -5.28 22.75
CA CYS A 42 -13.89 -4.56 22.02
C CYS A 42 -15.09 -5.46 21.72
N GLU A 43 -16.18 -4.84 21.29
CA GLU A 43 -17.30 -5.50 20.64
C GLU A 43 -16.97 -5.71 19.18
N VAL A 44 -17.11 -6.94 18.66
CA VAL A 44 -16.75 -7.27 17.27
C VAL A 44 -17.96 -7.84 16.56
N GLU A 45 -18.29 -7.23 15.43
CA GLU A 45 -19.14 -7.82 14.40
C GLU A 45 -18.29 -8.14 13.18
N SER A 46 -18.74 -9.08 12.35
CA SER A 46 -17.95 -9.51 11.20
C SER A 46 -18.76 -9.67 9.93
N ILE A 47 -18.12 -9.41 8.80
CA ILE A 47 -18.67 -9.64 7.46
C ILE A 47 -17.62 -10.28 6.56
N GLN A 48 -18.07 -11.11 5.62
CA GLN A 48 -17.23 -11.67 4.56
C GLN A 48 -17.48 -10.88 3.27
N VAL A 49 -16.45 -10.19 2.77
CA VAL A 49 -16.55 -9.41 1.53
C VAL A 49 -16.14 -10.24 0.31
N CYS A 50 -15.10 -11.03 0.44
CA CYS A 50 -14.68 -12.02 -0.54
C CYS A 50 -13.91 -13.13 0.16
N ASN A 51 -13.61 -14.22 -0.54
CA ASN A 51 -12.85 -15.33 0.02
C ASN A 51 -11.87 -15.85 -1.03
N LEU A 52 -10.68 -15.26 -1.08
CA LEU A 52 -9.70 -15.56 -2.14
C LEU A 52 -8.25 -15.57 -1.60
N ASP A 53 -7.37 -16.18 -2.37
CA ASP A 53 -5.95 -15.99 -2.23
C ASP A 53 -5.60 -14.56 -2.66
N SER A 54 -4.78 -13.86 -1.87
CA SER A 54 -4.45 -12.46 -2.14
C SER A 54 -3.72 -12.22 -3.46
N THR A 55 -3.12 -13.23 -4.05
CA THR A 55 -2.55 -13.17 -5.41
C THR A 55 -3.60 -12.84 -6.48
N ASN A 56 -4.87 -13.07 -6.19
CA ASN A 56 -6.01 -12.78 -7.06
C ASN A 56 -6.72 -11.45 -6.72
N VAL A 57 -6.19 -10.66 -5.81
CA VAL A 57 -6.74 -9.33 -5.50
C VAL A 57 -6.53 -8.40 -6.69
N THR A 58 -7.60 -7.68 -7.04
CA THR A 58 -7.64 -6.69 -8.13
C THR A 58 -8.16 -5.36 -7.61
N PRO A 59 -8.05 -4.27 -8.36
CA PRO A 59 -8.65 -2.98 -7.98
C PRO A 59 -10.15 -3.05 -7.66
N ASP A 60 -10.91 -3.96 -8.25
CA ASP A 60 -12.34 -4.11 -7.95
C ASP A 60 -12.58 -4.63 -6.52
N HIS A 61 -11.67 -5.42 -5.98
CA HIS A 61 -11.73 -5.82 -4.59
C HIS A 61 -11.44 -4.64 -3.63
N TRP A 62 -10.54 -3.73 -4.00
CA TRP A 62 -10.32 -2.51 -3.23
C TRP A 62 -11.53 -1.59 -3.24
N LYS A 63 -12.19 -1.41 -4.40
CA LYS A 63 -13.46 -0.67 -4.51
C LYS A 63 -14.54 -1.26 -3.61
N LEU A 64 -14.65 -2.59 -3.58
CA LEU A 64 -15.59 -3.29 -2.73
C LEU A 64 -15.30 -3.06 -1.24
N LEU A 65 -14.02 -3.11 -0.83
CA LEU A 65 -13.61 -2.80 0.55
C LEU A 65 -13.95 -1.35 0.93
N VAL A 66 -13.65 -0.39 0.05
CA VAL A 66 -13.97 1.03 0.28
C VAL A 66 -15.46 1.23 0.49
N LYS A 67 -16.30 0.65 -0.39
CA LYS A 67 -17.75 0.72 -0.29
C LYS A 67 -18.25 0.10 1.01
N THR A 68 -17.74 -1.06 1.36
CA THR A 68 -18.09 -1.74 2.62
C THR A 68 -17.75 -0.89 3.84
N ILE A 69 -16.56 -0.28 3.86
CA ILE A 69 -16.14 0.58 4.97
C ILE A 69 -17.01 1.83 5.04
N GLU A 70 -17.31 2.48 3.91
CA GLU A 70 -18.16 3.67 3.89
C GLU A 70 -19.58 3.39 4.37
N GLU A 71 -20.20 2.33 3.88
CA GLU A 71 -21.57 1.93 4.29
C GLU A 71 -21.66 1.67 5.80
N ASN A 72 -20.56 1.27 6.43
CA ASN A 72 -20.49 0.96 7.85
C ASN A 72 -19.76 2.02 8.68
N TYR A 73 -19.26 3.09 8.04
CA TYR A 73 -18.39 4.06 8.70
C TYR A 73 -19.03 4.78 9.88
N SER A 74 -20.34 5.06 9.84
CA SER A 74 -21.05 5.74 10.93
C SER A 74 -21.32 4.82 12.14
N GLU A 75 -21.41 3.52 11.92
CA GLU A 75 -21.86 2.55 12.93
C GLU A 75 -20.70 1.98 13.77
N TYR A 76 -19.50 1.86 13.21
CA TYR A 76 -18.35 1.27 13.88
C TYR A 76 -17.28 2.31 14.24
N ASP A 77 -16.53 2.05 15.31
CA ASP A 77 -15.41 2.90 15.77
C ASP A 77 -14.10 2.64 15.03
N GLY A 78 -13.98 1.50 14.37
CA GLY A 78 -12.80 1.09 13.59
C GLY A 78 -13.06 -0.18 12.81
N PHE A 79 -12.08 -0.55 11.96
CA PHE A 79 -12.17 -1.67 11.02
C PHE A 79 -10.92 -2.52 11.09
N VAL A 80 -11.08 -3.86 11.07
CA VAL A 80 -9.98 -4.83 10.97
C VAL A 80 -10.21 -5.71 9.75
N ILE A 81 -9.34 -5.62 8.76
CA ILE A 81 -9.41 -6.37 7.50
C ILE A 81 -8.48 -7.56 7.59
N CYS A 82 -9.03 -8.78 7.56
CA CYS A 82 -8.26 -10.01 7.44
C CYS A 82 -7.95 -10.30 5.99
N HIS A 83 -6.66 -10.26 5.63
CA HIS A 83 -6.17 -10.30 4.26
C HIS A 83 -5.06 -11.33 4.07
N GLY A 84 -4.89 -11.84 2.86
CA GLY A 84 -3.74 -12.66 2.50
C GLY A 84 -2.47 -11.81 2.38
N THR A 85 -1.31 -12.36 2.79
CA THR A 85 -0.10 -11.57 3.00
C THR A 85 0.61 -11.10 1.71
N ASP A 86 0.39 -11.74 0.56
CA ASP A 86 1.17 -11.45 -0.66
C ASP A 86 0.89 -10.06 -1.25
N THR A 87 -0.35 -9.60 -1.22
CA THR A 87 -0.73 -8.28 -1.72
C THR A 87 -1.26 -7.35 -0.62
N LEU A 88 -1.06 -7.71 0.66
CA LEU A 88 -1.52 -6.94 1.81
C LEU A 88 -0.98 -5.50 1.80
N ALA A 89 0.29 -5.29 1.47
CA ALA A 89 0.91 -3.97 1.39
C ALA A 89 0.31 -3.12 0.26
N TYR A 90 -0.01 -3.73 -0.90
CA TYR A 90 -0.72 -3.04 -2.00
C TYR A 90 -2.13 -2.63 -1.59
N THR A 91 -2.86 -3.52 -0.91
CA THR A 91 -4.22 -3.21 -0.41
C THR A 91 -4.20 -2.09 0.62
N ALA A 92 -3.27 -2.12 1.58
CA ALA A 92 -3.13 -1.06 2.58
C ALA A 92 -2.77 0.30 1.94
N ALA A 93 -1.86 0.32 0.97
CA ALA A 93 -1.51 1.52 0.22
C ALA A 93 -2.69 2.02 -0.63
N ALA A 94 -3.40 1.15 -1.36
CA ALA A 94 -4.57 1.51 -2.15
C ALA A 94 -5.68 2.11 -1.27
N LEU A 95 -6.02 1.46 -0.15
CA LEU A 95 -7.02 1.99 0.79
C LEU A 95 -6.60 3.33 1.38
N SER A 96 -5.30 3.59 1.60
CA SER A 96 -4.80 4.89 2.06
C SER A 96 -5.09 6.01 1.06
N TYR A 97 -5.07 5.74 -0.25
CA TYR A 97 -5.42 6.72 -1.28
C TYR A 97 -6.92 6.81 -1.51
N MET A 98 -7.63 5.71 -1.38
CA MET A 98 -9.07 5.65 -1.63
C MET A 98 -9.90 6.10 -0.41
N ILE A 99 -9.35 6.05 0.82
CA ILE A 99 -10.02 6.50 2.05
C ILE A 99 -9.09 7.50 2.75
N GLN A 100 -9.36 8.79 2.58
CA GLN A 100 -8.48 9.85 3.10
C GLN A 100 -9.11 10.56 4.28
N ASN A 101 -8.29 11.01 5.22
CA ASN A 101 -8.68 11.72 6.43
C ASN A 101 -9.58 10.88 7.35
N SER A 102 -9.39 9.58 7.42
CA SER A 102 -10.16 8.73 8.33
C SER A 102 -9.70 8.97 9.76
N ARG A 103 -10.61 9.44 10.62
CA ARG A 103 -10.39 9.52 12.07
C ARG A 103 -10.57 8.18 12.78
N LYS A 104 -11.03 7.18 12.05
CA LYS A 104 -11.19 5.82 12.53
C LYS A 104 -10.08 4.95 11.98
N PRO A 105 -9.48 4.08 12.79
CA PRO A 105 -8.47 3.14 12.31
C PRO A 105 -9.07 2.13 11.33
N ILE A 106 -8.35 1.91 10.23
CA ILE A 106 -8.61 0.86 9.25
C ILE A 106 -7.36 -0.02 9.24
N VAL A 107 -7.42 -1.11 9.97
CA VAL A 107 -6.28 -2.00 10.18
C VAL A 107 -6.32 -3.13 9.17
N VAL A 108 -5.24 -3.31 8.40
CA VAL A 108 -5.07 -4.46 7.52
C VAL A 108 -4.11 -5.44 8.19
N THR A 109 -4.52 -6.70 8.34
CA THR A 109 -3.72 -7.75 8.94
C THR A 109 -3.89 -9.08 8.21
N GLY A 110 -3.09 -10.06 8.58
CA GLY A 110 -3.11 -11.40 8.02
C GLY A 110 -2.21 -12.33 8.81
N ALA A 111 -1.88 -13.48 8.24
CA ALA A 111 -0.95 -14.41 8.87
C ALA A 111 -0.16 -15.22 7.85
N GLN A 112 1.05 -15.62 8.25
CA GLN A 112 1.88 -16.57 7.48
C GLN A 112 1.40 -18.02 7.64
N LYS A 113 0.63 -18.29 8.72
CA LYS A 113 0.09 -19.61 9.03
C LYS A 113 -1.42 -19.53 9.29
N PRO A 114 -2.19 -20.58 8.90
CA PRO A 114 -3.62 -20.69 9.25
C PRO A 114 -3.86 -20.56 10.76
N ILE A 115 -4.99 -19.94 11.13
CA ILE A 115 -5.31 -19.69 12.54
C ILE A 115 -5.60 -20.98 13.33
N GLU A 116 -6.03 -22.03 12.66
CA GLU A 116 -6.32 -23.33 13.29
C GLU A 116 -5.07 -24.15 13.66
N MET A 117 -3.88 -23.72 13.17
CA MET A 117 -2.63 -24.39 13.54
C MET A 117 -2.22 -24.10 14.98
N ASP A 118 -1.62 -25.07 15.66
CA ASP A 118 -1.11 -24.90 17.03
C ASP A 118 -0.05 -23.81 17.11
N ILE A 119 0.85 -23.79 16.13
CA ILE A 119 1.91 -22.78 16.00
C ILE A 119 1.55 -21.85 14.82
N THR A 120 1.04 -20.67 15.15
CA THR A 120 0.58 -19.67 14.19
C THR A 120 0.84 -18.24 14.70
N ASP A 121 1.10 -17.32 13.79
CA ASP A 121 1.16 -15.87 14.02
C ASP A 121 -0.23 -15.22 13.99
N ALA A 122 -1.25 -15.92 13.51
CA ALA A 122 -2.58 -15.38 13.26
C ALA A 122 -3.27 -14.82 14.51
N LYS A 123 -3.19 -15.56 15.63
CA LYS A 123 -3.87 -15.19 16.87
C LYS A 123 -3.30 -13.89 17.44
N THR A 124 -1.98 -13.76 17.44
CA THR A 124 -1.29 -12.55 17.92
C THR A 124 -1.57 -11.37 16.99
N ASN A 125 -1.42 -11.55 15.67
CA ASN A 125 -1.67 -10.49 14.69
C ASN A 125 -3.10 -9.94 14.79
N LEU A 126 -4.09 -10.81 14.97
CA LEU A 126 -5.48 -10.38 15.14
C LEU A 126 -5.73 -9.67 16.46
N LEU A 127 -5.28 -10.20 17.61
CA LEU A 127 -5.46 -9.55 18.89
C LEU A 127 -4.80 -8.18 18.91
N ASP A 128 -3.58 -8.07 18.40
CA ASP A 128 -2.85 -6.80 18.27
C ASP A 128 -3.60 -5.81 17.36
N SER A 129 -4.21 -6.31 16.30
CA SER A 129 -5.02 -5.48 15.39
C SER A 129 -6.25 -4.91 16.10
N PHE A 130 -6.93 -5.71 16.92
CA PHE A 130 -8.07 -5.23 17.71
C PHE A 130 -7.65 -4.28 18.83
N ILE A 131 -6.50 -4.50 19.47
CA ILE A 131 -5.93 -3.57 20.46
C ILE A 131 -5.69 -2.20 19.80
N TYR A 132 -5.02 -2.17 18.65
CA TYR A 132 -4.75 -0.93 17.92
C TYR A 132 -6.03 -0.28 17.41
N ALA A 133 -6.96 -1.05 16.84
CA ALA A 133 -8.22 -0.52 16.31
C ALA A 133 -9.13 0.03 17.41
N SER A 134 -8.97 -0.41 18.65
CA SER A 134 -9.76 0.06 19.79
C SER A 134 -9.15 1.23 20.55
N ASP A 135 -7.94 1.63 20.20
CA ASP A 135 -7.27 2.77 20.82
C ASP A 135 -7.82 4.10 20.28
N ASN A 136 -7.96 5.11 21.15
CA ASN A 136 -8.61 6.39 20.82
C ASN A 136 -7.77 7.29 19.90
N ASP A 137 -6.45 7.10 19.91
CA ASP A 137 -5.50 7.90 19.14
C ASP A 137 -5.10 7.20 17.82
N SER A 138 -5.76 6.08 17.49
CA SER A 138 -5.56 5.37 16.24
C SER A 138 -6.46 5.91 15.14
N GLN A 139 -5.89 6.13 13.96
CA GLN A 139 -6.59 6.66 12.80
C GLN A 139 -5.96 6.14 11.50
N ASP A 140 -6.56 6.45 10.35
CA ASP A 140 -6.09 6.09 9.01
C ASP A 140 -5.91 4.59 8.74
N VAL A 141 -5.34 4.28 7.58
CA VAL A 141 -5.04 2.93 7.14
C VAL A 141 -3.66 2.51 7.60
N ASN A 142 -3.60 1.45 8.40
CA ASN A 142 -2.36 0.92 8.94
C ASN A 142 -2.33 -0.61 8.83
N ILE A 143 -1.12 -1.16 8.83
CA ILE A 143 -0.90 -2.61 8.94
C ILE A 143 -0.48 -2.91 10.36
N VAL A 144 -1.11 -3.92 10.98
CA VAL A 144 -0.65 -4.50 12.25
C VAL A 144 -0.18 -5.91 11.99
N PHE A 145 1.10 -6.15 12.22
CA PHE A 145 1.72 -7.45 11.95
C PHE A 145 2.98 -7.65 12.80
N ASP A 146 3.13 -8.82 13.41
CA ASP A 146 4.28 -9.18 14.27
C ASP A 146 4.54 -8.12 15.36
N GLY A 147 3.46 -7.68 16.05
CA GLY A 147 3.52 -6.70 17.12
C GLY A 147 3.88 -5.27 16.67
N LYS A 148 3.86 -4.96 15.39
CA LYS A 148 4.25 -3.67 14.82
C LYS A 148 3.08 -2.99 14.12
N VAL A 149 2.96 -1.69 14.30
CA VAL A 149 2.01 -0.84 13.58
C VAL A 149 2.77 -0.07 12.50
N ILE A 150 2.45 -0.38 11.25
CA ILE A 150 3.11 0.16 10.07
C ILE A 150 2.09 1.02 9.31
N VAL A 151 2.48 2.22 8.91
CA VAL A 151 1.67 3.07 8.02
C VAL A 151 1.36 2.32 6.72
N GLY A 152 0.11 2.34 6.27
CA GLY A 152 -0.35 1.55 5.13
C GLY A 152 0.41 1.80 3.82
N THR A 153 0.93 3.02 3.62
CA THR A 153 1.74 3.40 2.45
C THR A 153 3.23 3.06 2.59
N ARG A 154 3.67 2.69 3.81
CA ARG A 154 5.09 2.47 4.11
C ARG A 154 5.48 1.00 4.23
N ALA A 155 4.51 0.11 4.13
CA ALA A 155 4.75 -1.31 4.32
C ALA A 155 5.30 -1.98 3.06
N ARG A 156 6.24 -2.91 3.27
CA ARG A 156 6.73 -3.84 2.25
C ARG A 156 6.81 -5.24 2.84
N LYS A 157 6.40 -6.25 2.06
CA LYS A 157 6.60 -7.65 2.41
C LYS A 157 8.03 -8.06 2.04
N GLU A 158 8.88 -8.26 3.02
CA GLU A 158 10.29 -8.62 2.80
C GLU A 158 10.58 -10.10 3.00
N ARG A 159 9.70 -10.85 3.65
CA ARG A 159 9.90 -12.26 3.94
C ARG A 159 8.69 -13.09 3.55
N ALA A 160 8.95 -14.16 2.83
CA ALA A 160 7.91 -15.05 2.34
C ALA A 160 7.44 -16.10 3.37
N LYS A 161 8.21 -16.35 4.43
CA LYS A 161 7.95 -17.47 5.38
C LYS A 161 7.95 -17.07 6.85
N SER A 162 8.81 -16.12 7.23
CA SER A 162 8.98 -15.70 8.64
C SER A 162 7.80 -14.85 9.11
N TYR A 163 7.49 -14.90 10.40
CA TYR A 163 6.39 -14.14 10.99
C TYR A 163 6.61 -12.62 10.91
N ASN A 164 7.85 -12.15 11.04
CA ASN A 164 8.22 -10.75 10.80
C ASN A 164 8.25 -10.41 9.30
N ALA A 165 7.14 -10.67 8.60
CA ALA A 165 7.08 -10.61 7.13
C ALA A 165 7.14 -9.18 6.57
N PHE A 166 6.62 -8.19 7.29
CA PHE A 166 6.51 -6.80 6.85
C PHE A 166 7.47 -5.89 7.58
N THR A 167 7.97 -4.89 6.85
CA THR A 167 8.86 -3.84 7.35
C THR A 167 8.32 -2.48 6.93
N SER A 168 8.50 -1.47 7.77
CA SER A 168 8.25 -0.07 7.42
C SER A 168 9.46 0.47 6.66
N ILE A 169 9.25 0.96 5.44
CA ILE A 169 10.29 1.49 4.58
C ILE A 169 10.36 3.01 4.72
N ASN A 170 11.55 3.52 5.01
CA ASN A 170 11.86 4.95 5.13
C ASN A 170 10.99 5.72 6.13
N PHE A 171 10.26 5.03 7.00
CA PHE A 171 9.39 5.64 8.02
C PHE A 171 9.40 4.78 9.29
N PRO A 172 9.39 5.37 10.50
CA PRO A 172 9.34 4.58 11.73
C PRO A 172 8.00 3.85 11.90
N TYR A 173 7.95 2.85 12.77
CA TYR A 173 6.69 2.29 13.22
C TYR A 173 5.90 3.35 14.01
N LEU A 174 4.57 3.38 13.85
CA LEU A 174 3.71 4.27 14.64
C LEU A 174 3.67 3.82 16.10
N ALA A 175 3.65 2.52 16.30
CA ALA A 175 3.57 1.89 17.61
C ALA A 175 4.09 0.45 17.55
N VAL A 176 4.28 -0.16 18.71
CA VAL A 176 4.45 -1.60 18.88
C VAL A 176 3.47 -2.10 19.93
N ILE A 177 3.07 -3.37 19.82
CA ILE A 177 2.27 -4.05 20.84
C ILE A 177 3.17 -5.07 21.52
N GLN A 178 3.31 -4.96 22.83
CA GLN A 178 4.15 -5.81 23.66
C GLN A 178 3.35 -6.28 24.86
N ASP A 179 3.22 -7.59 25.02
CA ASP A 179 2.43 -8.20 26.10
C ASP A 179 0.99 -7.64 26.19
N GLY A 180 0.36 -7.44 25.03
CA GLY A 180 -0.99 -6.89 24.92
C GLY A 180 -1.11 -5.39 25.23
N VAL A 181 0.00 -4.67 25.37
CA VAL A 181 0.04 -3.24 25.66
C VAL A 181 0.54 -2.48 24.40
N LEU A 182 -0.22 -1.50 23.97
CA LEU A 182 0.14 -0.60 22.87
C LEU A 182 1.15 0.44 23.38
N VAL A 183 2.35 0.43 22.81
CA VAL A 183 3.40 1.43 23.06
C VAL A 183 3.52 2.31 21.81
N ARG A 184 3.03 3.52 21.89
CA ARG A 184 2.97 4.46 20.76
C ARG A 184 4.28 5.27 20.66
N TYR A 185 4.86 5.32 19.46
CA TYR A 185 6.05 6.14 19.18
C TYR A 185 5.68 7.47 18.53
N ILE A 186 4.60 7.47 17.71
CA ILE A 186 4.11 8.66 17.03
C ILE A 186 2.64 8.84 17.36
N THR A 187 2.29 10.01 17.89
CA THR A 187 0.90 10.44 18.07
C THR A 187 0.55 11.40 16.95
N GLU A 188 -0.45 11.02 16.17
CA GLU A 188 -0.92 11.81 15.05
C GLU A 188 -2.01 12.78 15.50
N MET A 189 -2.02 13.98 14.91
CA MET A 189 -3.11 14.92 15.14
C MET A 189 -4.36 14.47 14.40
N PRO A 190 -5.54 14.45 15.04
CA PRO A 190 -6.78 14.10 14.37
C PRO A 190 -7.09 15.04 13.22
N TYR A 191 -7.56 14.50 12.11
CA TYR A 191 -7.99 15.30 10.96
C TYR A 191 -9.09 16.28 11.33
N THR A 192 -9.00 17.50 10.81
CA THR A 192 -10.03 18.54 11.00
C THR A 192 -11.12 18.48 9.92
N GLY A 193 -10.80 17.92 8.76
CA GLY A 193 -11.74 17.76 7.64
C GLY A 193 -12.55 16.45 7.71
N PRO A 194 -13.56 16.32 6.83
CA PRO A 194 -14.31 15.06 6.69
C PRO A 194 -13.47 13.96 6.06
N VAL A 195 -13.82 12.71 6.36
CA VAL A 195 -13.33 11.55 5.61
C VAL A 195 -13.79 11.66 4.16
N ARG A 196 -12.94 11.20 3.23
CA ARG A 196 -13.22 11.18 1.79
C ARG A 196 -13.05 9.77 1.27
N PHE A 197 -14.02 9.32 0.46
CA PHE A 197 -14.01 8.03 -0.20
C PHE A 197 -13.87 8.21 -1.70
N TYR A 198 -12.98 7.44 -2.33
CA TYR A 198 -12.75 7.38 -3.76
C TYR A 198 -12.96 5.95 -4.23
N TYR A 199 -13.70 5.76 -5.32
CA TYR A 199 -14.11 4.40 -5.73
C TYR A 199 -13.38 3.91 -6.98
N GLU A 200 -12.65 4.79 -7.65
CA GLU A 200 -12.05 4.43 -8.92
C GLU A 200 -10.52 4.29 -8.83
N MET A 201 -10.03 3.26 -9.52
CA MET A 201 -8.62 2.98 -9.74
C MET A 201 -8.43 2.61 -11.21
N LYS A 202 -7.51 3.25 -11.91
CA LYS A 202 -7.23 2.96 -13.32
C LYS A 202 -6.11 1.95 -13.45
N ASN A 203 -6.41 0.79 -14.01
CA ASN A 203 -5.42 -0.28 -14.22
C ASN A 203 -4.66 -0.08 -15.54
N SER A 204 -3.90 1.02 -15.67
CA SER A 204 -3.06 1.33 -16.82
C SER A 204 -1.66 1.79 -16.39
N VAL A 205 -1.14 1.13 -15.35
CA VAL A 205 0.20 1.36 -14.80
C VAL A 205 1.04 0.11 -15.05
N TYR A 206 2.22 0.29 -15.62
CA TYR A 206 3.20 -0.79 -15.79
C TYR A 206 4.46 -0.50 -14.99
N VAL A 207 5.04 -1.54 -14.38
CA VAL A 207 6.33 -1.44 -13.68
C VAL A 207 7.43 -2.05 -14.55
N LEU A 208 8.35 -1.21 -14.97
CA LEU A 208 9.53 -1.63 -15.69
C LEU A 208 10.73 -1.70 -14.74
N LYS A 209 11.07 -2.90 -14.32
CA LYS A 209 12.27 -3.16 -13.55
C LYS A 209 13.48 -3.26 -14.49
N LEU A 210 14.41 -2.33 -14.38
CA LEU A 210 15.63 -2.35 -15.19
C LEU A 210 16.54 -3.51 -14.76
N ILE A 211 17.12 -4.19 -15.74
CA ILE A 211 18.14 -5.22 -15.53
C ILE A 211 19.36 -4.93 -16.37
N PRO A 212 20.58 -5.37 -15.97
CA PRO A 212 21.77 -5.25 -16.81
C PRO A 212 21.58 -5.92 -18.17
N GLY A 213 21.88 -5.21 -19.26
CA GLY A 213 21.73 -5.71 -20.62
C GLY A 213 20.29 -5.75 -21.15
N MET A 214 19.35 -5.05 -20.50
CA MET A 214 17.98 -4.88 -21.03
C MET A 214 18.02 -4.23 -22.41
N LYS A 215 17.21 -4.75 -23.33
CA LYS A 215 17.02 -4.17 -24.64
C LYS A 215 15.95 -3.10 -24.62
N ALA A 216 16.11 -2.07 -25.42
CA ALA A 216 15.18 -0.94 -25.51
C ALA A 216 13.90 -1.24 -26.29
N ASP A 217 13.86 -2.31 -27.08
CA ASP A 217 12.74 -2.69 -27.98
C ASP A 217 11.41 -2.93 -27.27
N ILE A 218 11.40 -3.06 -25.94
CA ILE A 218 10.17 -3.14 -25.14
C ILE A 218 9.49 -1.77 -24.94
N LEU A 219 10.24 -0.66 -24.99
CA LEU A 219 9.75 0.67 -24.66
C LEU A 219 8.59 1.13 -25.57
N PRO A 220 8.65 1.00 -26.90
CA PRO A 220 7.54 1.37 -27.79
C PRO A 220 6.23 0.68 -27.39
N TYR A 221 6.29 -0.62 -27.10
CA TYR A 221 5.11 -1.39 -26.67
C TYR A 221 4.54 -0.87 -25.35
N LEU A 222 5.37 -0.58 -24.37
CA LEU A 222 4.94 -0.09 -23.06
C LEU A 222 4.30 1.30 -23.17
N PHE A 223 4.92 2.21 -23.88
CA PHE A 223 4.37 3.55 -24.10
C PHE A 223 3.08 3.55 -24.90
N GLU A 224 2.90 2.61 -25.84
CA GLU A 224 1.66 2.49 -26.61
C GLU A 224 0.50 1.96 -25.74
N ASN A 225 0.74 0.98 -24.88
CA ASN A 225 -0.31 0.20 -24.22
C ASN A 225 -0.62 0.65 -22.77
N TYR A 226 0.25 1.42 -22.12
CA TYR A 226 0.05 1.88 -20.75
C TYR A 226 0.10 3.39 -20.66
N ASP A 227 -0.69 3.96 -19.76
CA ASP A 227 -0.74 5.42 -19.55
C ASP A 227 0.31 5.89 -18.55
N CYS A 228 0.74 5.01 -17.66
CA CYS A 228 1.78 5.28 -16.68
C CYS A 228 2.85 4.19 -16.69
N LEU A 229 4.10 4.60 -16.79
CA LEU A 229 5.27 3.74 -16.66
C LEU A 229 6.02 4.09 -15.37
N VAL A 230 6.06 3.17 -14.42
CA VAL A 230 6.89 3.26 -13.21
C VAL A 230 8.20 2.52 -13.48
N ILE A 231 9.32 3.23 -13.50
CA ILE A 231 10.65 2.65 -13.79
C ILE A 231 11.39 2.40 -12.48
N GLU A 232 11.58 1.13 -12.11
CA GLU A 232 12.48 0.71 -11.04
C GLU A 232 13.92 0.71 -11.55
N SER A 233 14.62 1.80 -11.30
CA SER A 233 16.00 2.02 -11.74
C SER A 233 17.03 1.50 -10.74
N PHE A 234 18.29 1.58 -11.10
CA PHE A 234 19.44 1.24 -10.25
C PHE A 234 19.81 2.41 -9.32
N GLY A 235 20.34 2.08 -8.15
CA GLY A 235 20.91 3.06 -7.21
C GLY A 235 19.96 4.23 -6.93
N VAL A 236 20.41 5.44 -7.13
CA VAL A 236 19.61 6.66 -6.89
C VAL A 236 18.66 7.03 -8.04
N GLY A 237 18.59 6.25 -9.09
CA GLY A 237 17.72 6.50 -10.26
C GLY A 237 18.51 6.91 -11.49
N GLY A 238 17.84 6.87 -12.65
CA GLY A 238 18.38 7.23 -13.97
C GLY A 238 18.09 6.15 -15.01
N ILE A 239 18.38 6.47 -16.26
CA ILE A 239 18.20 5.53 -17.40
C ILE A 239 19.60 5.10 -17.86
N PRO A 240 19.88 3.80 -18.02
CA PRO A 240 21.13 3.31 -18.58
C PRO A 240 21.36 3.87 -20.00
N GLU A 241 22.62 4.16 -20.33
CA GLU A 241 23.00 4.72 -21.63
C GLU A 241 22.48 3.89 -22.82
N SER A 242 22.47 2.58 -22.67
CA SER A 242 21.95 1.64 -23.68
C SER A 242 20.44 1.76 -23.97
N LEU A 243 19.67 2.43 -23.10
CA LEU A 243 18.24 2.67 -23.25
C LEU A 243 17.90 4.12 -23.57
N LEU A 244 18.87 5.04 -23.47
CA LEU A 244 18.60 6.46 -23.54
C LEU A 244 18.03 6.92 -24.87
N GLU A 245 18.60 6.47 -25.98
CA GLU A 245 18.17 6.88 -27.33
C GLU A 245 16.71 6.54 -27.56
N GLU A 246 16.31 5.28 -27.41
CA GLU A 246 14.93 4.82 -27.57
C GLU A 246 13.99 5.49 -26.55
N PHE A 247 14.44 5.64 -25.29
CA PHE A 247 13.67 6.34 -24.28
C PHE A 247 13.37 7.77 -24.67
N TYR A 248 14.36 8.52 -25.21
CA TYR A 248 14.17 9.88 -25.70
C TYR A 248 13.23 9.94 -26.89
N GLU A 249 13.33 8.98 -27.82
CA GLU A 249 12.44 8.89 -28.98
C GLU A 249 10.99 8.67 -28.53
N GLU A 250 10.73 7.70 -27.66
CA GLU A 250 9.39 7.43 -27.15
C GLU A 250 8.86 8.59 -26.31
N MET A 251 9.65 9.17 -25.41
CA MET A 251 9.23 10.33 -24.63
C MET A 251 8.85 11.52 -25.53
N ASN A 252 9.61 11.82 -26.58
CA ASN A 252 9.28 12.86 -27.54
C ASN A 252 7.98 12.58 -28.31
N LYS A 253 7.73 11.33 -28.66
CA LYS A 253 6.52 10.88 -29.33
C LYS A 253 5.26 11.00 -28.45
N TRP A 254 5.41 10.82 -27.13
CA TRP A 254 4.30 10.67 -26.19
C TRP A 254 4.12 11.82 -25.18
N LYS A 255 5.08 12.76 -25.06
CA LYS A 255 5.12 13.83 -24.05
C LYS A 255 3.85 14.68 -23.96
N ASP A 256 3.14 14.87 -25.07
CA ASP A 256 1.92 15.70 -25.14
C ASP A 256 0.63 14.85 -25.23
N LYS A 257 0.73 13.54 -25.00
CA LYS A 257 -0.37 12.59 -25.10
C LYS A 257 -0.83 12.03 -23.76
N GLY A 258 -0.54 12.73 -22.66
CA GLY A 258 -1.01 12.35 -21.32
C GLY A 258 -0.30 11.13 -20.70
N LYS A 259 0.80 10.65 -21.31
CA LYS A 259 1.61 9.58 -20.73
C LYS A 259 2.46 10.11 -19.57
N ILE A 260 2.50 9.37 -18.49
CA ILE A 260 3.25 9.72 -17.27
C ILE A 260 4.36 8.70 -17.05
N VAL A 261 5.55 9.20 -16.71
CA VAL A 261 6.65 8.34 -16.27
C VAL A 261 7.02 8.73 -14.83
N VAL A 262 7.08 7.72 -13.97
CA VAL A 262 7.51 7.87 -12.57
C VAL A 262 8.81 7.10 -12.38
N MET A 263 9.83 7.78 -11.93
CA MET A 263 11.11 7.16 -11.59
C MET A 263 11.11 6.73 -10.13
N THR A 264 11.51 5.49 -9.88
CA THR A 264 11.76 4.93 -8.55
C THR A 264 13.06 4.13 -8.56
N THR A 265 13.40 3.49 -7.46
CA THR A 265 14.61 2.68 -7.31
C THR A 265 14.30 1.26 -6.85
N GLN A 266 15.16 0.31 -7.27
CA GLN A 266 15.15 -1.06 -6.78
C GLN A 266 15.70 -1.20 -5.35
N VAL A 267 16.35 -0.15 -4.85
CA VAL A 267 16.90 -0.11 -3.49
C VAL A 267 15.78 0.25 -2.53
N ALA A 268 15.51 -0.62 -1.57
CA ALA A 268 14.34 -0.49 -0.69
C ALA A 268 14.40 0.75 0.22
N ASN A 269 15.60 1.15 0.64
CA ASN A 269 15.79 2.25 1.59
C ASN A 269 16.47 3.46 0.94
N GLU A 270 16.27 4.66 1.53
CA GLU A 270 16.83 5.95 1.14
C GLU A 270 16.16 6.58 -0.10
N GLY A 271 15.55 5.77 -0.97
CA GLY A 271 14.80 6.25 -2.12
C GLY A 271 15.66 6.68 -3.31
N SER A 272 15.01 7.29 -4.32
CA SER A 272 15.64 7.80 -5.53
C SER A 272 16.01 9.28 -5.40
N ASN A 273 17.02 9.72 -6.16
CA ASN A 273 17.37 11.12 -6.38
C ASN A 273 18.05 11.27 -7.74
N MET A 274 17.27 11.52 -8.78
CA MET A 274 17.76 11.65 -10.15
C MET A 274 18.70 12.84 -10.35
N THR A 275 18.72 13.81 -9.43
CA THR A 275 19.57 15.01 -9.57
C THR A 275 21.03 14.78 -9.20
N VAL A 276 21.37 13.62 -8.65
CA VAL A 276 22.74 13.25 -8.26
C VAL A 276 23.66 13.10 -9.48
N TYR A 277 23.15 12.53 -10.58
CA TYR A 277 23.92 12.33 -11.80
C TYR A 277 23.40 13.20 -12.96
N GLU A 278 24.32 13.69 -13.80
CA GLU A 278 24.01 14.57 -14.91
C GLU A 278 22.96 13.97 -15.85
N VAL A 279 23.10 12.71 -16.22
CA VAL A 279 22.15 12.00 -17.11
C VAL A 279 20.75 11.97 -16.49
N GLY A 280 20.61 11.58 -15.23
CA GLY A 280 19.33 11.55 -14.55
C GLY A 280 18.67 12.93 -14.45
N LYS A 281 19.46 13.94 -14.08
CA LYS A 281 19.00 15.33 -14.00
C LYS A 281 18.52 15.85 -15.37
N ARG A 282 19.25 15.56 -16.44
CA ARG A 282 18.90 15.96 -17.80
C ARG A 282 17.57 15.33 -18.25
N VAL A 283 17.42 14.01 -18.09
CA VAL A 283 16.19 13.29 -18.43
C VAL A 283 14.99 13.85 -17.67
N LYS A 284 15.14 14.12 -16.36
CA LYS A 284 14.08 14.69 -15.52
C LYS A 284 13.63 16.07 -16.00
N LEU A 285 14.56 16.92 -16.38
CA LEU A 285 14.26 18.28 -16.86
C LEU A 285 13.64 18.28 -18.26
N ASP A 286 14.17 17.45 -19.18
CA ASP A 286 13.72 17.41 -20.57
C ASP A 286 12.28 16.89 -20.71
N PHE A 287 11.85 15.98 -19.85
CA PHE A 287 10.58 15.24 -20.00
C PHE A 287 9.58 15.39 -18.84
N LYS A 288 9.85 16.23 -17.86
CA LYS A 288 8.93 16.44 -16.73
C LYS A 288 8.53 15.10 -16.04
N LEU A 289 9.52 14.25 -15.74
CA LEU A 289 9.27 13.01 -15.03
C LEU A 289 8.85 13.27 -13.58
N LEU A 290 7.93 12.44 -13.07
CA LEU A 290 7.70 12.34 -11.65
C LEU A 290 8.79 11.47 -11.01
N GLU A 291 9.11 11.73 -9.76
CA GLU A 291 10.08 10.95 -8.99
C GLU A 291 9.45 10.51 -7.67
N ALA A 292 9.52 9.22 -7.38
CA ALA A 292 8.90 8.64 -6.20
C ALA A 292 9.68 8.92 -4.90
N TYR A 293 10.94 9.35 -5.01
CA TYR A 293 11.83 9.59 -3.88
C TYR A 293 11.86 8.39 -2.93
N ASP A 294 11.40 8.56 -1.70
CA ASP A 294 11.43 7.57 -0.63
C ASP A 294 10.14 6.74 -0.51
N MET A 295 9.19 6.91 -1.45
CA MET A 295 7.96 6.10 -1.49
C MET A 295 8.27 4.61 -1.70
N THR A 296 7.42 3.75 -1.12
CA THR A 296 7.44 2.32 -1.49
C THR A 296 6.93 2.12 -2.93
N LEU A 297 7.32 1.03 -3.55
CA LEU A 297 6.82 0.68 -4.89
C LEU A 297 5.29 0.49 -4.86
N GLU A 298 4.80 -0.18 -3.82
CA GLU A 298 3.38 -0.44 -3.59
C GLU A 298 2.58 0.87 -3.51
N ALA A 299 3.09 1.85 -2.75
CA ALA A 299 2.49 3.18 -2.65
C ALA A 299 2.54 3.94 -3.99
N THR A 300 3.68 3.91 -4.68
CA THR A 300 3.87 4.59 -5.97
C THR A 300 2.86 4.07 -7.01
N ILE A 301 2.74 2.76 -7.15
CA ILE A 301 1.81 2.13 -8.11
C ILE A 301 0.37 2.50 -7.78
N THR A 302 -0.06 2.27 -6.54
CA THR A 302 -1.45 2.48 -6.14
C THR A 302 -1.84 3.95 -6.13
N LYS A 303 -0.90 4.86 -5.80
CA LYS A 303 -1.12 6.31 -5.95
C LYS A 303 -1.35 6.70 -7.41
N MET A 304 -0.53 6.18 -8.32
CA MET A 304 -0.71 6.45 -9.75
C MET A 304 -2.02 5.88 -10.29
N MET A 305 -2.40 4.66 -9.91
CA MET A 305 -3.69 4.09 -10.29
C MET A 305 -4.87 4.95 -9.81
N TRP A 306 -4.79 5.48 -8.59
CA TRP A 306 -5.79 6.40 -8.04
C TRP A 306 -5.78 7.76 -8.76
N LEU A 307 -4.62 8.39 -8.94
CA LEU A 307 -4.52 9.70 -9.58
C LEU A 307 -5.06 9.67 -11.02
N MET A 308 -4.70 8.63 -11.77
CA MET A 308 -5.16 8.47 -13.15
C MET A 308 -6.67 8.20 -13.27
N ALA A 309 -7.30 7.77 -12.20
CA ALA A 309 -8.76 7.60 -12.14
C ALA A 309 -9.50 8.92 -11.84
N LEU A 310 -8.82 9.97 -11.39
CA LEU A 310 -9.42 11.29 -11.15
C LEU A 310 -9.78 12.06 -12.43
N GLY A 311 -9.45 11.50 -13.60
CA GLY A 311 -9.73 12.08 -14.92
C GLY A 311 -8.49 12.65 -15.60
N ASP A 312 -8.70 13.25 -16.77
CA ASP A 312 -7.62 13.86 -17.56
C ASP A 312 -7.10 15.11 -16.84
N GLN A 313 -5.94 14.97 -16.23
CA GLN A 313 -5.23 16.06 -15.54
C GLN A 313 -4.10 16.58 -16.41
N ARG A 314 -3.89 17.90 -16.37
CA ARG A 314 -2.64 18.47 -16.90
C ARG A 314 -1.47 18.01 -16.05
N TYR A 315 -0.28 17.93 -16.64
CA TYR A 315 0.91 17.47 -15.92
C TYR A 315 1.14 18.20 -14.58
N GLU A 316 0.94 19.53 -14.52
CA GLU A 316 1.15 20.31 -13.30
C GLU A 316 0.13 19.96 -12.19
N GLU A 317 -1.09 19.59 -12.56
CA GLU A 317 -2.12 19.10 -11.62
C GLU A 317 -1.77 17.71 -11.12
N MET A 318 -1.38 16.81 -12.03
CA MET A 318 -0.89 15.47 -11.71
C MET A 318 0.33 15.54 -10.77
N LYS A 319 1.30 16.39 -11.09
CA LYS A 319 2.49 16.61 -10.27
C LYS A 319 2.14 17.10 -8.87
N ARG A 320 1.31 18.14 -8.76
CA ARG A 320 0.84 18.68 -7.47
C ARG A 320 0.16 17.59 -6.63
N ASP A 321 -0.72 16.80 -7.23
CA ASP A 321 -1.48 15.77 -6.53
C ASP A 321 -0.63 14.53 -6.21
N PHE A 322 0.37 14.22 -7.05
CA PHE A 322 1.36 13.18 -6.78
C PHE A 322 2.22 13.53 -5.55
N TYR A 323 2.65 14.78 -5.42
CA TYR A 323 3.45 15.22 -4.28
C TYR A 323 2.63 15.68 -3.06
N ARG A 324 1.32 15.63 -3.13
CA ARG A 324 0.46 15.84 -1.96
C ARG A 324 0.63 14.68 -0.98
N LEU A 325 1.04 15.00 0.24
CA LEU A 325 1.22 14.02 1.31
C LEU A 325 -0.12 13.34 1.67
N ILE A 326 -0.17 12.03 1.61
CA ILE A 326 -1.30 11.21 2.00
C ILE A 326 -0.78 10.05 2.83
N ASN A 327 -1.25 9.94 4.07
CA ASN A 327 -0.87 8.87 4.99
C ASN A 327 0.66 8.61 4.99
N HIS A 328 1.45 9.66 5.15
CA HIS A 328 2.93 9.63 5.21
C HIS A 328 3.64 8.97 4.02
N ASP A 329 3.02 8.91 2.85
CA ASP A 329 3.51 8.17 1.68
C ASP A 329 4.83 8.67 1.11
N ILE A 330 5.19 9.92 1.35
CA ILE A 330 6.43 10.54 0.87
C ILE A 330 6.97 11.52 1.92
N LEU A 331 8.28 11.56 2.09
CA LEU A 331 8.99 12.54 2.91
C LEU A 331 9.85 13.42 2.00
N PHE A 332 10.03 14.66 2.42
CA PHE A 332 10.85 15.61 1.67
C PHE A 332 11.91 16.21 2.56
N THR A 333 13.13 16.22 2.07
CA THR A 333 14.17 17.10 2.62
C THR A 333 13.86 18.56 2.26
N LYS A 334 14.40 19.53 3.00
CA LYS A 334 14.24 20.95 2.69
C LYS A 334 14.72 21.28 1.26
N ARG A 335 15.81 20.65 0.82
CA ARG A 335 16.37 20.84 -0.52
C ARG A 335 15.42 20.33 -1.63
N GLU A 336 14.84 19.13 -1.44
CA GLU A 336 13.90 18.56 -2.39
C GLU A 336 12.61 19.37 -2.47
N TRP A 337 12.21 19.99 -1.34
CA TRP A 337 11.05 20.89 -1.31
C TRP A 337 11.24 22.15 -2.13
N ASP A 338 12.46 22.72 -2.13
CA ASP A 338 12.80 23.94 -2.86
C ASP A 338 12.95 23.67 -4.38
N GLU A 339 13.14 22.42 -4.82
CA GLU A 339 13.27 22.00 -6.23
C GLU A 339 11.89 21.65 -6.89
N LYS A 340 10.77 21.75 -6.17
CA LYS A 340 9.39 21.48 -6.63
C LYS A 340 8.62 22.71 -7.01
#